data_ff4de752ca49b7a94ea206a8994b40eb
#
_entry.id   ff4de752ca49b7a94ea206a8994b40eb
#
_cell.length_a   1.000
_cell.length_b   1.000
_cell.length_c   1.000
_cell.angle_alpha   90.00
_cell.angle_beta   90.00
_cell.angle_gamma   90.00
#
_symmetry.space_group_name_H-M   'P 1'
#
loop_
_entity.id
_entity.type
_entity.pdbx_description
1 polymer ?
#
loop_
_entity_poly.entity_id
_entity_poly.type
_entity_poly.pdbx_seq_one_letter_code
_entity_poly.pdbx_strand_id
1 'polypeptide(L)'
;ILQSVSAELKIDQIYTGLTTSSPGFFAAEGRKVGRLRPVFSLEQFIEQMNAFSCQGWRIINHEMETSILFRLLHEQLGYQAGALCLVLDNVRSNEVISPALYHQRLDLAIKIALNSLVRLSLGQ
;
A
#
# COMPACT_ATOMS: atom_id res chain seq x y z
N ILE A 1 -1.10 -8.35 -13.82
CA ILE A 1 -0.84 -9.66 -13.20
C ILE A 1 -1.49 -9.73 -11.80
N LEU A 2 -1.15 -8.89 -10.83
CA LEU A 2 -1.73 -8.95 -9.46
C LEU A 2 -3.27 -8.98 -9.47
N GLN A 3 -3.91 -8.12 -10.26
CA GLN A 3 -5.38 -8.09 -10.40
C GLN A 3 -5.95 -9.35 -11.05
N SER A 4 -5.31 -9.89 -12.10
CA SER A 4 -5.81 -11.11 -12.75
C SER A 4 -5.67 -12.32 -11.83
N VAL A 5 -4.56 -12.44 -11.12
CA VAL A 5 -4.36 -13.49 -10.11
C VAL A 5 -5.39 -13.43 -9.00
N SER A 6 -5.69 -12.23 -8.48
CA SER A 6 -6.69 -12.08 -7.42
C SER A 6 -8.10 -12.45 -7.89
N ALA A 7 -8.46 -12.09 -9.11
CA ALA A 7 -9.75 -12.46 -9.69
C ALA A 7 -9.90 -13.98 -9.84
N GLU A 8 -8.85 -14.68 -10.31
CA GLU A 8 -8.85 -16.13 -10.43
C GLU A 8 -8.93 -16.85 -9.09
N LEU A 9 -8.30 -16.28 -8.06
CA LEU A 9 -8.40 -16.78 -6.68
C LEU A 9 -9.73 -16.40 -6.00
N LYS A 10 -10.62 -15.69 -6.73
CA LYS A 10 -11.93 -15.23 -6.24
C LYS A 10 -11.82 -14.41 -4.95
N ILE A 11 -10.83 -13.51 -4.91
CA ILE A 11 -10.63 -12.63 -3.77
C ILE A 11 -11.29 -11.28 -4.06
N ASP A 12 -12.41 -11.01 -3.40
CA ASP A 12 -13.29 -9.88 -3.73
C ASP A 12 -12.86 -8.53 -3.13
N GLN A 13 -12.01 -8.52 -2.11
CA GLN A 13 -11.65 -7.29 -1.39
C GLN A 13 -10.25 -6.81 -1.75
N ILE A 14 -10.03 -6.60 -3.06
CA ILE A 14 -8.80 -6.01 -3.59
C ILE A 14 -9.13 -4.71 -4.30
N TYR A 15 -8.42 -3.68 -3.90
CA TYR A 15 -8.56 -2.34 -4.45
C TYR A 15 -7.28 -1.94 -5.18
N THR A 16 -7.42 -1.20 -6.25
CA THR A 16 -6.31 -0.64 -7.02
C THR A 16 -6.39 0.87 -6.98
N GLY A 17 -5.26 1.50 -6.72
CA GLY A 17 -5.18 2.96 -6.64
C GLY A 17 -3.75 3.42 -6.44
N LEU A 18 -3.58 4.69 -6.13
CA LEU A 18 -2.28 5.25 -5.80
C LEU A 18 -1.94 4.95 -4.34
N THR A 19 -0.67 4.72 -4.10
CA THR A 19 -0.09 4.56 -2.77
C THR A 19 0.82 5.75 -2.50
N THR A 20 0.68 6.38 -1.34
CA THR A 20 1.73 7.26 -0.85
C THR A 20 2.74 6.46 -0.05
N SER A 21 4.01 6.73 -0.28
CA SER A 21 5.09 6.09 0.45
C SER A 21 5.96 7.16 1.12
N SER A 22 6.19 7.02 2.41
CA SER A 22 7.07 7.92 3.16
C SER A 22 8.00 7.15 4.09
N PRO A 23 9.19 7.70 4.39
CA PRO A 23 10.20 6.99 5.19
C PRO A 23 9.91 7.01 6.70
N GLY A 24 8.67 7.28 7.13
CA GLY A 24 8.35 7.34 8.54
C GLY A 24 6.87 7.40 8.85
N PHE A 25 6.50 6.72 9.93
CA PHE A 25 5.13 6.60 10.41
C PHE A 25 4.63 7.81 11.23
N PHE A 26 5.53 8.55 11.86
CA PHE A 26 5.13 9.60 12.80
C PHE A 26 5.10 11.00 12.18
N ALA A 27 6.25 11.66 12.12
CA ALA A 27 6.32 13.04 11.65
C ALA A 27 5.94 13.19 10.17
N ALA A 28 6.21 12.19 9.35
CA ALA A 28 5.84 12.16 7.95
C ALA A 28 4.32 12.11 7.71
N GLU A 29 3.56 11.61 8.67
CA GLU A 29 2.09 11.59 8.65
C GLU A 29 1.45 12.70 9.50
N GLY A 30 2.23 13.66 9.97
CA GLY A 30 1.71 14.73 10.81
C GLY A 30 1.44 14.33 12.27
N ARG A 31 1.90 13.14 12.71
CA ARG A 31 1.72 12.66 14.08
C ARG A 31 2.75 13.31 15.00
N LYS A 32 2.31 13.89 16.10
CA LYS A 32 3.20 14.48 17.10
C LYS A 32 3.81 13.40 17.98
N VAL A 33 5.14 13.34 18.02
CA VAL A 33 5.89 12.41 18.86
C VAL A 33 6.88 13.19 19.74
N GLY A 34 6.70 13.11 21.03
CA GLY A 34 7.58 13.77 21.98
C GLY A 34 7.65 15.28 21.79
N ARG A 35 8.87 15.81 21.64
CA ARG A 35 9.13 17.25 21.44
C ARG A 35 9.08 17.69 19.98
N LEU A 36 9.10 16.76 19.04
CA LEU A 36 9.06 17.06 17.62
C LEU A 36 7.67 17.54 17.22
N ARG A 37 7.63 18.65 16.51
CA ARG A 37 6.39 19.16 15.91
C ARG A 37 6.42 18.82 14.42
N PRO A 38 5.42 18.09 13.90
CA PRO A 38 5.31 17.90 12.47
C PRO A 38 5.05 19.22 11.76
N VAL A 39 5.38 19.30 10.48
CA VAL A 39 5.16 20.49 9.64
C VAL A 39 3.66 20.72 9.40
N PHE A 40 2.87 19.66 9.41
CA PHE A 40 1.40 19.66 9.26
C PHE A 40 0.79 18.67 10.26
N SER A 41 -0.52 18.78 10.50
CA SER A 41 -1.22 17.85 11.39
C SER A 41 -1.64 16.57 10.65
N LEU A 42 -2.01 15.54 11.42
CA LEU A 42 -2.58 14.30 10.86
C LEU A 42 -3.85 14.57 10.04
N GLU A 43 -4.70 15.49 10.52
CA GLU A 43 -5.93 15.91 9.82
C GLU A 43 -5.59 16.52 8.46
N GLN A 44 -4.63 17.45 8.42
CA GLN A 44 -4.16 18.04 7.15
C GLN A 44 -3.56 17.00 6.21
N PHE A 45 -2.81 16.03 6.73
CA PHE A 45 -2.30 14.92 5.95
C PHE A 45 -3.44 14.11 5.31
N ILE A 46 -4.44 13.72 6.10
CA ILE A 46 -5.61 12.96 5.62
C ILE A 46 -6.39 13.77 4.57
N GLU A 47 -6.60 15.06 4.79
CA GLU A 47 -7.28 15.94 3.84
C GLU A 47 -6.54 16.01 2.50
N GLN A 48 -5.22 16.20 2.52
CA GLN A 48 -4.39 16.23 1.31
C GLN A 48 -4.42 14.90 0.57
N MET A 49 -4.32 13.78 1.29
CA MET A 49 -4.44 12.45 0.72
C MET A 49 -5.77 12.23 0.00
N ASN A 50 -6.87 12.63 0.65
CA ASN A 50 -8.22 12.48 0.09
C ASN A 50 -8.49 13.41 -1.10
N ALA A 51 -7.90 14.59 -1.11
CA ALA A 51 -8.05 15.57 -2.18
C ALA A 51 -7.20 15.22 -3.41
N PHE A 52 -6.12 14.45 -3.24
CA PHE A 52 -5.21 14.14 -4.34
C PHE A 52 -5.83 13.14 -5.32
N SER A 53 -5.70 13.47 -6.60
CA SER A 53 -6.00 12.54 -7.70
C SER A 53 -5.04 12.78 -8.87
N CYS A 54 -4.70 11.72 -9.59
CA CYS A 54 -3.87 11.79 -10.78
C CYS A 54 -4.42 10.83 -11.84
N GLN A 55 -4.71 11.32 -13.02
CA GLN A 55 -5.25 10.52 -14.13
C GLN A 55 -6.49 9.67 -13.76
N GLY A 56 -7.37 10.20 -12.89
CA GLY A 56 -8.55 9.49 -12.41
C GLY A 56 -8.30 8.53 -11.23
N TRP A 57 -7.04 8.29 -10.87
CA TRP A 57 -6.69 7.47 -9.72
C TRP A 57 -6.67 8.29 -8.43
N ARG A 58 -7.10 7.68 -7.34
CA ARG A 58 -7.05 8.26 -6.00
C ARG A 58 -6.04 7.53 -5.11
N ILE A 59 -5.53 8.22 -4.11
CA ILE A 59 -4.75 7.60 -3.05
C ILE A 59 -5.69 6.74 -2.20
N ILE A 60 -5.34 5.48 -2.04
CA ILE A 60 -6.13 4.50 -1.29
C ILE A 60 -5.41 3.95 -0.06
N ASN A 61 -4.09 4.09 0.01
CA ASN A 61 -3.31 3.70 1.17
C ASN A 61 -2.03 4.52 1.31
N HIS A 62 -1.43 4.39 2.48
CA HIS A 62 -0.11 4.91 2.83
C HIS A 62 0.75 3.77 3.38
N GLU A 63 2.03 3.74 2.99
CA GLU A 63 3.00 2.74 3.42
C GLU A 63 4.41 3.35 3.43
N MET A 64 5.46 2.57 3.64
CA MET A 64 6.80 3.11 3.89
C MET A 64 7.91 2.53 2.99
N GLU A 65 7.63 1.57 2.12
CA GLU A 65 8.63 0.78 1.43
C GLU A 65 8.57 0.86 -0.11
N THR A 66 7.41 1.06 -0.71
CA THR A 66 7.23 0.91 -2.16
C THR A 66 7.96 1.94 -2.99
N SER A 67 8.18 3.15 -2.47
CA SER A 67 8.92 4.18 -3.21
C SER A 67 10.35 3.74 -3.49
N ILE A 68 11.05 3.20 -2.49
CA ILE A 68 12.42 2.71 -2.66
C ILE A 68 12.45 1.42 -3.48
N LEU A 69 11.46 0.53 -3.32
CA LEU A 69 11.33 -0.69 -4.10
C LEU A 69 11.23 -0.36 -5.60
N PHE A 70 10.31 0.51 -6.00
CA PHE A 70 10.14 0.91 -7.38
C PHE A 70 11.35 1.67 -7.93
N ARG A 71 11.95 2.56 -7.12
CA ARG A 71 13.15 3.28 -7.51
C ARG A 71 14.31 2.36 -7.82
N LEU A 72 14.58 1.38 -6.98
CA LEU A 72 15.69 0.46 -7.16
C LEU A 72 15.41 -0.60 -8.23
N LEU A 73 14.29 -1.31 -8.13
CA LEU A 73 14.04 -2.44 -9.02
C LEU A 73 13.62 -1.99 -10.41
N HIS A 74 12.68 -1.06 -10.52
CA HIS A 74 12.15 -0.67 -11.82
C HIS A 74 13.03 0.37 -12.51
N GLU A 75 13.30 1.50 -11.86
CA GLU A 75 14.01 2.60 -12.53
C GLU A 75 15.50 2.36 -12.67
N GLN A 76 16.18 1.76 -11.68
CA GLN A 76 17.62 1.57 -11.72
C GLN A 76 18.05 0.24 -12.36
N LEU A 77 17.32 -0.84 -12.12
CA LEU A 77 17.68 -2.17 -12.58
C LEU A 77 16.82 -2.66 -13.76
N GLY A 78 15.78 -1.94 -14.14
CA GLY A 78 14.88 -2.31 -15.25
C GLY A 78 14.02 -3.54 -15.00
N TYR A 79 13.89 -3.98 -13.74
CA TYR A 79 13.04 -5.12 -13.40
C TYR A 79 11.57 -4.72 -13.34
N GLN A 80 10.69 -5.67 -13.55
CA GLN A 80 9.28 -5.49 -13.26
C GLN A 80 9.08 -5.48 -11.74
N ALA A 81 8.35 -4.49 -11.25
CA ALA A 81 8.04 -4.35 -9.84
C ALA A 81 6.54 -4.15 -9.63
N GLY A 82 6.02 -4.69 -8.54
CA GLY A 82 4.65 -4.52 -8.12
C GLY A 82 4.56 -4.55 -6.59
N ALA A 83 3.51 -3.96 -6.04
CA ALA A 83 3.26 -3.95 -4.61
C ALA A 83 1.84 -4.42 -4.31
N LEU A 84 1.72 -5.14 -3.21
CA LEU A 84 0.46 -5.57 -2.62
C LEU A 84 0.50 -5.24 -1.13
N CYS A 85 -0.35 -4.33 -0.71
CA CYS A 85 -0.37 -3.85 0.67
C CYS A 85 -1.56 -4.45 1.42
N LEU A 86 -1.31 -5.04 2.58
CA LEU A 86 -2.36 -5.41 3.52
C LEU A 86 -2.73 -4.17 4.34
N VAL A 87 -3.99 -3.74 4.25
CA VAL A 87 -4.49 -2.62 5.06
C VAL A 87 -4.66 -3.06 6.51
N LEU A 88 -3.92 -2.42 7.41
CA LEU A 88 -3.89 -2.75 8.84
C LEU A 88 -4.84 -1.90 9.66
N ASP A 89 -4.96 -0.64 9.31
CA ASP A 89 -5.83 0.31 9.98
C ASP A 89 -6.45 1.30 8.99
N ASN A 90 -7.52 1.92 9.43
CA ASN A 90 -8.13 3.04 8.75
C ASN A 90 -8.07 4.25 9.67
N VAL A 91 -7.14 5.15 9.37
CA VAL A 91 -6.87 6.34 10.19
C VAL A 91 -8.11 7.24 10.34
N ARG A 92 -9.02 7.22 9.36
CA ARG A 92 -10.22 8.05 9.37
C ARG A 92 -11.32 7.49 10.29
N SER A 93 -11.57 6.17 10.22
CA SER A 93 -12.58 5.51 11.07
C SER A 93 -12.00 5.02 12.40
N ASN A 94 -10.68 5.09 12.57
CA ASN A 94 -9.95 4.55 13.72
C ASN A 94 -10.18 3.03 13.91
N GLU A 95 -10.46 2.33 12.83
CA GLU A 95 -10.61 0.88 12.81
C GLU A 95 -9.26 0.23 12.60
N VAL A 96 -9.00 -0.84 13.35
CA VAL A 96 -7.78 -1.65 13.25
C VAL A 96 -8.19 -3.09 12.95
N ILE A 97 -7.47 -3.75 12.05
CA ILE A 97 -7.71 -5.14 11.70
C ILE A 97 -7.57 -6.05 12.92
N SER A 98 -8.50 -6.98 13.11
CA SER A 98 -8.39 -7.97 14.19
C SER A 98 -7.25 -8.97 13.92
N PRO A 99 -6.63 -9.56 14.96
CA PRO A 99 -5.55 -10.54 14.77
C PRO A 99 -5.96 -11.75 13.91
N ALA A 100 -7.19 -12.24 14.07
CA ALA A 100 -7.69 -13.35 13.27
C ALA A 100 -7.82 -12.98 11.78
N LEU A 101 -8.38 -11.81 11.51
CA LEU A 101 -8.53 -11.31 10.14
C LEU A 101 -7.16 -10.97 9.51
N TYR A 102 -6.22 -10.47 10.30
CA TYR A 102 -4.85 -10.20 9.85
C TYR A 102 -4.21 -11.45 9.25
N HIS A 103 -4.19 -12.57 9.98
CA HIS A 103 -3.58 -13.81 9.49
C HIS A 103 -4.26 -14.33 8.22
N GLN A 104 -5.58 -14.32 8.19
CA GLN A 104 -6.35 -14.72 7.01
C GLN A 104 -6.00 -13.87 5.78
N ARG A 105 -5.93 -12.55 5.94
CA ARG A 105 -5.63 -11.62 4.85
C ARG A 105 -4.16 -11.68 4.43
N LEU A 106 -3.26 -11.90 5.36
CA LEU A 106 -1.85 -12.09 5.08
C LEU A 106 -1.62 -13.34 4.20
N ASP A 107 -2.26 -14.45 4.52
CA ASP A 107 -2.18 -15.68 3.73
C ASP A 107 -2.68 -15.46 2.29
N LEU A 108 -3.77 -14.70 2.12
CA LEU A 108 -4.29 -14.35 0.79
C LEU A 108 -3.31 -13.45 0.03
N ALA A 109 -2.72 -12.44 0.68
CA ALA A 109 -1.74 -11.56 0.07
C ALA A 109 -0.50 -12.34 -0.39
N ILE A 110 0.00 -13.25 0.44
CA ILE A 110 1.13 -14.14 0.10
C ILE A 110 0.79 -15.00 -1.12
N LYS A 111 -0.39 -15.60 -1.16
CA LYS A 111 -0.84 -16.41 -2.31
C LYS A 111 -0.88 -15.60 -3.60
N ILE A 112 -1.43 -14.38 -3.57
CA ILE A 112 -1.46 -13.51 -4.74
C ILE A 112 -0.04 -13.17 -5.19
N ALA A 113 0.83 -12.77 -4.27
CA ALA A 113 2.20 -12.39 -4.58
C ALA A 113 2.98 -13.55 -5.21
N LEU A 114 2.95 -14.74 -4.63
CA LEU A 114 3.65 -15.92 -5.12
C LEU A 114 3.13 -16.35 -6.50
N ASN A 115 1.82 -16.42 -6.72
CA ASN A 115 1.26 -16.76 -8.04
C ASN A 115 1.61 -15.69 -9.09
N SER A 116 1.66 -14.43 -8.70
CA SER A 116 2.06 -13.35 -9.61
C SER A 116 3.53 -13.44 -10.01
N LEU A 117 4.42 -13.80 -9.08
CA LEU A 117 5.84 -14.04 -9.37
C LEU A 117 6.04 -15.24 -10.31
N VAL A 118 5.31 -16.33 -10.09
CA VAL A 118 5.35 -17.48 -10.99
C VAL A 118 4.94 -17.09 -12.40
N ARG A 119 3.88 -16.32 -12.58
CA ARG A 119 3.46 -15.84 -13.91
C ARG A 119 4.48 -14.95 -14.57
N LEU A 120 5.04 -14.01 -13.82
CA LEU A 120 6.12 -13.16 -14.32
C LEU A 120 7.30 -13.99 -14.82
N SER A 121 7.70 -15.05 -14.10
CA SER A 121 8.79 -15.93 -14.48
C SER A 121 8.48 -16.75 -15.73
N LEU A 122 7.22 -17.02 -16.03
CA LEU A 122 6.74 -17.76 -17.21
C LEU A 122 6.44 -16.83 -18.41
N GLY A 123 6.61 -15.52 -18.26
CA GLY A 123 6.33 -14.54 -19.32
C GLY A 123 4.83 -14.35 -19.62
N GLN A 124 3.97 -14.61 -18.62
CA GLN A 124 2.50 -14.51 -18.73
C GLN A 124 1.94 -13.22 -18.16
#